data_bbf888f67d59e52e45e72cf3813f2366
#
_entry.id   bbf888f67d59e52e45e72cf3813f2366
#
_cell.length_a   1.000
_cell.length_b   1.000
_cell.length_c   1.000
_cell.angle_alpha   90.00
_cell.angle_beta   90.00
_cell.angle_gamma   90.00
#
_symmetry.space_group_name_H-M   'P 1'
#
loop_
_entity.id
_entity.type
_entity.pdbx_description
1 polymer ?
#
loop_
_entity_poly.entity_id
_entity_poly.type
_entity_poly.pdbx_seq_one_letter_code
_entity_poly.pdbx_strand_id
1 'polypeptide(L)'
;NIKTYGVGDHKHIAEINQEIKKASKMNNSEVFFSANLIPVERGILSNIYVNPIKGTSFDEVYSCLYNAYKSEKYINILDQNEIPITKDVVNTNKVILGLKKGYKEDVYCIVSVLDNLLKGAAGQAMQNFNIMNKFNESLGID
;
A
#
# COMPACT_ATOMS: atom_id res chain seq x y z
N ASN A 1 11.61 -3.68 -21.69
CA ASN A 1 12.41 -4.48 -20.76
C ASN A 1 11.90 -4.32 -19.33
N ILE A 2 12.04 -5.38 -18.52
CA ILE A 2 11.85 -5.37 -17.08
C ILE A 2 13.23 -5.29 -16.44
N LYS A 3 13.40 -4.45 -15.42
CA LYS A 3 14.67 -4.29 -14.72
C LYS A 3 14.43 -4.21 -13.22
N THR A 4 15.09 -5.06 -12.44
CA THR A 4 15.17 -4.92 -10.99
C THR A 4 16.20 -3.83 -10.64
N TYR A 5 15.90 -3.01 -9.64
CA TYR A 5 16.81 -1.97 -9.18
C TYR A 5 16.70 -1.77 -7.66
N GLY A 6 17.72 -1.15 -7.06
CA GLY A 6 17.71 -0.80 -5.65
C GLY A 6 17.60 -2.01 -4.70
N VAL A 7 18.13 -3.17 -5.09
CA VAL A 7 18.09 -4.37 -4.24
C VAL A 7 19.08 -4.18 -3.09
N GLY A 8 18.54 -4.07 -1.86
CA GLY A 8 19.35 -3.88 -0.65
C GLY A 8 19.80 -2.44 -0.37
N ASP A 9 19.68 -1.52 -1.33
CA ASP A 9 20.16 -0.12 -1.21
C ASP A 9 19.10 0.93 -1.62
N HIS A 10 17.85 0.52 -1.85
CA HIS A 10 16.78 1.44 -2.23
C HIS A 10 16.46 2.41 -1.08
N LYS A 11 16.41 3.72 -1.36
CA LYS A 11 16.17 4.77 -0.36
C LYS A 11 14.90 4.56 0.47
N HIS A 12 13.85 3.99 -0.11
CA HIS A 12 12.58 3.72 0.59
C HIS A 12 12.72 2.65 1.69
N ILE A 13 13.76 1.81 1.69
CA ILE A 13 13.96 0.81 2.75
C ILE A 13 14.07 1.49 4.13
N ALA A 14 14.84 2.56 4.21
CA ALA A 14 14.99 3.33 5.45
C ALA A 14 13.67 3.98 5.89
N GLU A 15 12.92 4.56 4.95
CA GLU A 15 11.62 5.18 5.20
C GLU A 15 10.58 4.15 5.68
N ILE A 16 10.46 3.01 4.98
CA ILE A 16 9.54 1.92 5.33
C ILE A 16 9.86 1.39 6.74
N ASN A 17 11.13 1.11 7.02
CA ASN A 17 11.54 0.63 8.35
C ASN A 17 11.26 1.66 9.45
N GLN A 18 11.45 2.95 9.18
CA GLN A 18 11.12 4.03 10.11
C GLN A 18 9.62 4.04 10.44
N GLU A 19 8.76 3.99 9.43
CA GLU A 19 7.30 4.04 9.64
C GLU A 19 6.76 2.77 10.31
N ILE A 20 7.30 1.60 9.96
CA ILE A 20 6.93 0.35 10.63
C ILE A 20 7.33 0.40 12.12
N LYS A 21 8.53 0.89 12.45
CA LYS A 21 8.95 1.06 13.84
C LYS A 21 8.03 1.99 14.62
N LYS A 22 7.63 3.12 14.02
CA LYS A 22 6.68 4.05 14.65
C LYS A 22 5.32 3.40 14.90
N ALA A 23 4.79 2.68 13.91
CA ALA A 23 3.47 2.08 13.98
C ALA A 23 3.43 0.87 14.93
N SER A 24 4.42 -0.01 14.88
CA SER A 24 4.43 -1.27 15.63
C SER A 24 4.99 -1.15 17.04
N LYS A 25 5.71 -0.07 17.37
CA LYS A 25 6.51 0.07 18.59
C LYS A 25 7.56 -1.05 18.76
N MET A 26 7.86 -1.80 17.71
CA MET A 26 8.83 -2.90 17.70
C MET A 26 10.17 -2.39 17.19
N ASN A 27 11.24 -2.69 17.93
CA ASN A 27 12.60 -2.24 17.57
C ASN A 27 13.27 -3.09 16.47
N ASN A 28 12.76 -4.27 16.16
CA ASN A 28 13.41 -5.28 15.30
C ASN A 28 12.55 -5.70 14.10
N SER A 29 11.80 -4.78 13.48
CA SER A 29 11.14 -5.08 12.21
C SER A 29 12.12 -4.82 11.06
N GLU A 30 12.43 -5.84 10.29
CA GLU A 30 13.18 -5.72 9.05
C GLU A 30 12.24 -5.98 7.86
N VAL A 31 12.34 -5.14 6.84
CA VAL A 31 11.59 -5.29 5.60
C VAL A 31 12.55 -5.66 4.48
N PHE A 32 12.25 -6.77 3.80
CA PHE A 32 12.89 -7.07 2.54
C PHE A 32 12.13 -6.34 1.42
N PHE A 33 12.82 -5.44 0.72
CA PHE A 33 12.24 -4.64 -0.35
C PHE A 33 12.99 -4.86 -1.67
N SER A 34 12.24 -5.11 -2.74
CA SER A 34 12.77 -5.23 -4.08
C SER A 34 11.87 -4.49 -5.06
N ALA A 35 12.44 -3.58 -5.84
CA ALA A 35 11.73 -2.80 -6.83
C ALA A 35 12.03 -3.28 -8.24
N ASN A 36 11.01 -3.27 -9.10
CA ASN A 36 11.11 -3.61 -10.50
C ASN A 36 10.56 -2.49 -11.36
N LEU A 37 11.32 -2.05 -12.34
CA LEU A 37 10.84 -1.19 -13.42
C LEU A 37 10.24 -2.09 -14.50
N ILE A 38 8.98 -1.83 -14.83
CA ILE A 38 8.23 -2.57 -15.85
C ILE A 38 7.80 -1.63 -16.98
N PRO A 39 7.57 -2.13 -18.20
CA PRO A 39 7.25 -1.29 -19.35
C PRO A 39 5.76 -0.87 -19.38
N VAL A 40 5.34 -0.19 -18.32
CA VAL A 40 4.02 0.46 -18.20
C VAL A 40 4.22 1.92 -17.82
N GLU A 41 3.39 2.79 -18.37
CA GLU A 41 3.52 4.24 -18.16
C GLU A 41 3.01 4.67 -16.78
N ARG A 42 1.98 3.99 -16.26
CA ARG A 42 1.27 4.37 -15.04
C ARG A 42 0.99 3.15 -14.17
N GLY A 43 1.08 3.39 -12.88
CA GLY A 43 0.71 2.44 -11.84
C GLY A 43 1.89 1.88 -11.05
N ILE A 44 1.66 1.68 -9.77
CA ILE A 44 2.52 0.91 -8.86
C ILE A 44 1.69 -0.26 -8.33
N LEU A 45 2.26 -1.45 -8.38
CA LEU A 45 1.72 -2.63 -7.72
C LEU A 45 2.73 -3.11 -6.68
N SER A 46 2.26 -3.29 -5.47
CA SER A 46 3.06 -3.82 -4.36
C SER A 46 2.44 -5.11 -3.82
N ASN A 47 3.22 -6.18 -3.81
CA ASN A 47 2.87 -7.41 -3.10
C ASN A 47 3.59 -7.42 -1.75
N ILE A 48 2.83 -7.41 -0.67
CA ILE A 48 3.33 -7.31 0.70
C ILE A 48 3.00 -8.62 1.41
N TYR A 49 4.02 -9.44 1.63
CA TYR A 49 3.87 -10.71 2.33
C TYR A 49 4.03 -10.49 3.83
N VAL A 50 3.06 -10.95 4.59
CA VAL A 50 3.01 -10.78 6.04
C VAL A 50 2.75 -12.12 6.73
N ASN A 51 3.38 -12.32 7.89
CA ASN A 51 3.07 -13.39 8.80
C ASN A 51 2.26 -12.79 9.95
N PRO A 52 0.99 -13.16 10.11
CA PRO A 52 0.19 -12.66 11.23
C PRO A 52 0.73 -13.20 12.56
N ILE A 53 0.38 -12.54 13.64
CA ILE A 53 0.66 -13.06 15.00
C ILE A 53 0.02 -14.44 15.13
N LYS A 54 0.73 -15.38 15.73
CA LYS A 54 0.26 -16.76 15.91
C LYS A 54 -1.13 -16.80 16.54
N GLY A 55 -2.06 -17.50 15.89
CA GLY A 55 -3.45 -17.62 16.33
C GLY A 55 -4.39 -16.56 15.73
N THR A 56 -3.89 -15.60 14.96
CA THR A 56 -4.74 -14.62 14.27
C THR A 56 -5.31 -15.23 12.98
N SER A 57 -6.62 -15.21 12.86
CA SER A 57 -7.32 -15.70 11.67
C SER A 57 -7.23 -14.72 10.50
N PHE A 58 -7.53 -15.22 9.30
CA PHE A 58 -7.61 -14.39 8.10
C PHE A 58 -8.68 -13.28 8.23
N ASP A 59 -9.84 -13.62 8.81
CA ASP A 59 -10.94 -12.68 9.00
C ASP A 59 -10.57 -11.54 9.98
N GLU A 60 -9.77 -11.85 11.01
CA GLU A 60 -9.27 -10.83 11.93
C GLU A 60 -8.28 -9.90 11.25
N VAL A 61 -7.38 -10.41 10.39
CA VAL A 61 -6.45 -9.57 9.62
C VAL A 61 -7.22 -8.71 8.62
N TYR A 62 -8.20 -9.29 7.90
CA TYR A 62 -9.06 -8.54 6.99
C TYR A 62 -9.83 -7.44 7.73
N SER A 63 -10.44 -7.78 8.86
CA SER A 63 -11.20 -6.81 9.67
C SER A 63 -10.31 -5.68 10.19
N CYS A 64 -9.08 -5.99 10.58
CA CYS A 64 -8.10 -4.99 10.99
C CYS A 64 -7.79 -4.01 9.85
N LEU A 65 -7.47 -4.54 8.66
CA LEU A 65 -7.20 -3.74 7.46
C LEU A 65 -8.42 -2.89 7.08
N TYR A 66 -9.60 -3.50 7.01
CA TYR A 66 -10.84 -2.82 6.68
C TYR A 66 -11.17 -1.70 7.66
N ASN A 67 -11.09 -1.97 8.97
CA ASN A 67 -11.41 -0.97 10.00
C ASN A 67 -10.41 0.19 10.02
N ALA A 68 -9.15 -0.05 9.65
CA ALA A 68 -8.14 0.99 9.56
C ALA A 68 -8.43 2.01 8.45
N TYR A 69 -9.08 1.58 7.35
CA TYR A 69 -9.19 2.42 6.14
C TYR A 69 -10.61 2.64 5.62
N LYS A 70 -11.66 2.02 6.19
CA LYS A 70 -13.04 2.12 5.70
C LYS A 70 -13.61 3.54 5.65
N SER A 71 -13.05 4.47 6.41
CA SER A 71 -13.45 5.88 6.43
C SER A 71 -12.57 6.78 5.57
N GLU A 72 -11.50 6.24 4.97
CA GLU A 72 -10.55 7.00 4.17
C GLU A 72 -11.07 7.20 2.74
N LYS A 73 -11.24 8.45 2.32
CA LYS A 73 -11.84 8.81 1.03
C LYS A 73 -11.15 8.17 -0.18
N TYR A 74 -9.83 8.06 -0.12
CA TYR A 74 -9.00 7.63 -1.25
C TYR A 74 -8.47 6.19 -1.10
N ILE A 75 -8.95 5.42 -0.12
CA ILE A 75 -8.53 4.03 0.08
C ILE A 75 -9.73 3.11 -0.03
N ASN A 76 -9.67 2.17 -0.96
CA ASN A 76 -10.67 1.13 -1.15
C ASN A 76 -10.08 -0.22 -0.73
N ILE A 77 -10.83 -0.96 0.08
CA ILE A 77 -10.50 -2.34 0.43
C ILE A 77 -11.45 -3.25 -0.36
N LEU A 78 -10.89 -4.16 -1.14
CA LEU A 78 -11.67 -5.16 -1.86
C LEU A 78 -12.21 -6.24 -0.91
N ASP A 79 -13.20 -6.98 -1.36
CA ASP A 79 -13.69 -8.12 -0.62
C ASP A 79 -12.60 -9.19 -0.44
N GLN A 80 -12.80 -10.06 0.54
CA GLN A 80 -11.82 -11.10 0.88
C GLN A 80 -11.47 -11.95 -0.35
N ASN A 81 -10.17 -12.19 -0.53
CA ASN A 81 -9.58 -12.93 -1.64
C ASN A 81 -9.67 -12.28 -3.03
N GLU A 82 -10.20 -11.07 -3.15
CA GLU A 82 -10.08 -10.27 -4.36
C GLU A 82 -8.72 -9.57 -4.43
N ILE A 83 -8.23 -9.37 -5.66
CA ILE A 83 -6.93 -8.75 -5.93
C ILE A 83 -7.12 -7.61 -6.91
N PRO A 84 -6.64 -6.39 -6.57
CA PRO A 84 -6.73 -5.24 -7.46
C PRO A 84 -5.73 -5.34 -8.61
N ILE A 85 -6.01 -4.62 -9.71
CA ILE A 85 -5.11 -4.44 -10.82
C ILE A 85 -4.77 -2.95 -10.99
N THR A 86 -3.61 -2.63 -11.53
CA THR A 86 -3.16 -1.23 -11.69
C THR A 86 -4.09 -0.39 -12.56
N LYS A 87 -4.80 -1.00 -13.52
CA LYS A 87 -5.76 -0.32 -14.40
C LYS A 87 -6.89 0.36 -13.61
N ASP A 88 -7.26 -0.18 -12.45
CA ASP A 88 -8.39 0.32 -11.66
C ASP A 88 -8.09 1.67 -10.98
N VAL A 89 -6.81 2.06 -10.90
CA VAL A 89 -6.36 3.27 -10.22
C VAL A 89 -5.70 4.30 -11.14
N VAL A 90 -5.43 3.97 -12.38
CA VAL A 90 -4.80 4.89 -13.34
C VAL A 90 -5.64 6.16 -13.49
N ASN A 91 -4.97 7.31 -13.43
CA ASN A 91 -5.56 8.66 -13.46
C ASN A 91 -6.49 8.97 -12.25
N THR A 92 -6.33 8.28 -11.15
CA THR A 92 -7.07 8.56 -9.91
C THR A 92 -6.11 8.79 -8.74
N ASN A 93 -6.58 9.47 -7.68
CA ASN A 93 -5.86 9.57 -6.41
C ASN A 93 -6.16 8.42 -5.45
N LYS A 94 -6.64 7.30 -5.96
CA LYS A 94 -7.05 6.14 -5.15
C LYS A 94 -5.90 5.18 -4.89
N VAL A 95 -6.00 4.51 -3.75
CA VAL A 95 -5.30 3.26 -3.43
C VAL A 95 -6.34 2.16 -3.35
N ILE A 96 -6.10 1.02 -3.97
CA ILE A 96 -6.94 -0.16 -3.79
C ILE A 96 -6.10 -1.25 -3.14
N LEU A 97 -6.62 -1.83 -2.07
CA LEU A 97 -5.98 -2.90 -1.31
C LEU A 97 -6.80 -4.17 -1.42
N GLY A 98 -6.14 -5.29 -1.63
CA GLY A 98 -6.71 -6.62 -1.54
C GLY A 98 -5.92 -7.47 -0.55
N LEU A 99 -6.59 -8.40 0.14
CA LEU A 99 -5.96 -9.35 1.04
C LEU A 99 -6.27 -10.77 0.59
N LYS A 100 -5.24 -11.58 0.43
CA LYS A 100 -5.35 -12.98 0.03
C LYS A 100 -4.53 -13.90 0.92
N LYS A 101 -5.07 -15.10 1.18
CA LYS A 101 -4.27 -16.15 1.81
C LYS A 101 -3.14 -16.57 0.88
N GLY A 102 -1.94 -16.68 1.44
CA GLY A 102 -0.84 -17.33 0.76
C GLY A 102 -1.04 -18.85 0.68
N TYR A 103 -0.12 -19.51 0.03
CA TYR A 103 -0.20 -20.98 -0.09
C TYR A 103 0.14 -21.69 1.24
N LYS A 104 0.85 -21.00 2.15
CA LYS A 104 1.05 -21.43 3.54
C LYS A 104 -0.01 -20.79 4.43
N GLU A 105 -0.50 -21.53 5.41
CA GLU A 105 -1.57 -21.08 6.32
C GLU A 105 -1.23 -19.83 7.13
N ASP A 106 0.05 -19.62 7.40
CA ASP A 106 0.59 -18.52 8.20
C ASP A 106 1.17 -17.36 7.37
N VAL A 107 0.93 -17.34 6.06
CA VAL A 107 1.39 -16.28 5.17
C VAL A 107 0.20 -15.66 4.44
N TYR A 108 0.05 -14.34 4.53
CA TYR A 108 -0.94 -13.59 3.77
C TYR A 108 -0.24 -12.61 2.83
N CYS A 109 -0.91 -12.28 1.74
CA CYS A 109 -0.44 -11.29 0.79
C CYS A 109 -1.42 -10.12 0.76
N ILE A 110 -0.93 -8.92 1.11
CA ILE A 110 -1.65 -7.67 0.85
C ILE A 110 -1.15 -7.16 -0.50
N VAL A 111 -2.07 -7.00 -1.43
CA VAL A 111 -1.79 -6.40 -2.74
C VAL A 111 -2.28 -4.97 -2.73
N SER A 112 -1.38 -4.03 -3.01
CA SER A 112 -1.69 -2.61 -3.10
C SER A 112 -1.44 -2.11 -4.51
N VAL A 113 -2.39 -1.34 -5.05
CA VAL A 113 -2.21 -0.63 -6.32
C VAL A 113 -2.53 0.85 -6.14
N LEU A 114 -1.76 1.69 -6.83
CA LEU A 114 -1.98 3.14 -6.89
C LEU A 114 -1.41 3.72 -8.18
N ASP A 115 -1.83 4.93 -8.56
CA ASP A 115 -1.24 5.68 -9.64
C ASP A 115 0.06 6.36 -9.17
N ASN A 116 1.17 6.07 -9.85
CA ASN A 116 2.51 6.56 -9.47
C ASN A 116 2.68 8.08 -9.60
N LEU A 117 1.92 8.77 -10.45
CA LEU A 117 2.03 10.21 -10.66
C LEU A 117 0.98 11.01 -9.89
N LEU A 118 -0.14 10.39 -9.51
CA LEU A 118 -1.18 11.01 -8.69
C LEU A 118 -1.00 10.62 -7.22
N LYS A 119 -1.55 9.51 -6.77
CA LYS A 119 -1.43 9.09 -5.35
C LYS A 119 0.02 8.86 -4.93
N GLY A 120 0.86 8.39 -5.83
CA GLY A 120 2.30 8.23 -5.58
C GLY A 120 3.11 9.52 -5.60
N ALA A 121 2.56 10.65 -6.04
CA ALA A 121 3.29 11.91 -6.19
C ALA A 121 2.40 13.14 -6.00
N ALA A 122 1.98 13.79 -7.09
CA ALA A 122 1.33 15.10 -7.06
C ALA A 122 -0.02 15.09 -6.33
N GLY A 123 -0.83 14.06 -6.52
CA GLY A 123 -2.13 13.93 -5.85
C GLY A 123 -2.01 13.80 -4.34
N GLN A 124 -1.03 13.03 -3.85
CA GLN A 124 -0.76 12.94 -2.41
C GLN A 124 -0.22 14.26 -1.84
N ALA A 125 0.62 14.96 -2.59
CA ALA A 125 1.12 16.27 -2.17
C ALA A 125 -0.03 17.28 -2.02
N MET A 126 -0.96 17.31 -2.98
CA MET A 126 -2.15 18.15 -2.93
C MET A 126 -3.09 17.74 -1.78
N GLN A 127 -3.32 16.47 -1.58
CA GLN A 127 -4.11 15.97 -0.44
C GLN A 127 -3.51 16.41 0.90
N ASN A 128 -2.20 16.25 1.07
CA ASN A 128 -1.51 16.70 2.28
C ASN A 128 -1.64 18.21 2.47
N PHE A 129 -1.45 19.00 1.41
CA PHE A 129 -1.63 20.47 1.45
C PHE A 129 -3.05 20.83 1.90
N ASN A 130 -4.07 20.19 1.35
CA ASN A 130 -5.46 20.45 1.71
C ASN A 130 -5.72 20.16 3.20
N ILE A 131 -5.28 19.00 3.69
CA ILE A 131 -5.44 18.60 5.09
C ILE A 131 -4.72 19.57 6.03
N MET A 132 -3.46 19.90 5.73
CA MET A 132 -2.66 20.83 6.55
C MET A 132 -3.27 22.22 6.65
N ASN A 133 -3.93 22.68 5.58
CA ASN A 133 -4.58 23.99 5.54
C ASN A 133 -6.07 23.95 5.87
N LYS A 134 -6.61 22.79 6.31
CA LYS A 134 -8.03 22.60 6.65
C LYS A 134 -8.98 22.90 5.48
N PHE A 135 -8.53 22.70 4.25
CA PHE A 135 -9.38 22.70 3.07
C PHE A 135 -10.10 21.35 2.93
N ASN A 136 -11.10 21.30 2.03
CA ASN A 136 -11.66 20.01 1.66
C ASN A 136 -10.54 19.13 1.09
N GLU A 137 -10.41 17.92 1.62
CA GLU A 137 -9.36 16.97 1.30
C GLU A 137 -9.21 16.73 -0.21
N SER A 138 -10.33 16.76 -0.95
CA SER A 138 -10.37 16.50 -2.39
C SER A 138 -10.24 17.74 -3.27
N LEU A 139 -10.03 18.91 -2.71
CA LEU A 139 -9.97 20.15 -3.49
C LEU A 139 -8.85 20.08 -4.54
N GLY A 140 -9.22 20.15 -5.83
CA GLY A 140 -8.30 20.09 -6.96
C GLY A 140 -7.69 18.70 -7.23
N ILE A 141 -8.24 17.65 -6.63
CA ILE A 141 -7.80 16.26 -6.83
C ILE A 141 -8.83 15.45 -7.65
N ASP A 142 -10.12 15.67 -7.41
CA ASP A 142 -11.25 15.01 -8.08
C ASP A 142 -11.63 15.75 -9.38
#